data_16254c115b4f91baff459702c93954dc
#
_entry.id   16254c115b4f91baff459702c93954dc
#
_cell.length_a   1.000
_cell.length_b   1.000
_cell.length_c   1.000
_cell.angle_alpha   90.00
_cell.angle_beta   90.00
_cell.angle_gamma   90.00
#
_symmetry.space_group_name_H-M   'P 1'
#
loop_
_entity.id
_entity.type
_entity.pdbx_description
1 polymer ?
#
loop_
_entity_poly.entity_id
_entity_poly.type
_entity_poly.pdbx_seq_one_letter_code
_entity_poly.pdbx_strand_id
1 'polypeptide(L)'
;EYVREKDVENKLIKPLLEKLGYTENEYQQQLYIEIGNHNHALIPDFVIHPIVTSGHQSADFLLEAKCSIPSTIQLEEAKNQARGYAKLLNAKYSVVAAKEGVWISQAKDDYTKDILAFSWVELKHEDNFFQLSKLIGNGKV
;
A
#
# COMPACT_ATOMS: atom_id res chain seq x y z
N GLU A 1 8.04 20.02 1.50
CA GLU A 1 9.00 19.37 0.61
C GLU A 1 9.24 17.91 1.01
N TYR A 2 9.45 17.03 0.03
CA TYR A 2 9.53 15.59 0.25
C TYR A 2 10.96 15.14 0.02
N VAL A 3 11.75 15.10 1.11
CA VAL A 3 13.16 14.73 1.07
C VAL A 3 13.38 13.28 1.46
N ARG A 4 12.48 12.72 2.29
CA ARG A 4 12.59 11.35 2.81
C ARG A 4 11.27 10.63 2.67
N GLU A 5 11.31 9.29 2.73
CA GLU A 5 10.09 8.49 2.77
C GLU A 5 9.16 8.94 3.90
N LYS A 6 9.74 9.31 5.04
CA LYS A 6 8.99 9.78 6.20
C LYS A 6 8.11 10.98 5.86
N ASP A 7 8.58 11.86 4.99
CA ASP A 7 7.80 13.03 4.57
C ASP A 7 6.58 12.60 3.75
N VAL A 8 6.77 11.63 2.85
CA VAL A 8 5.67 11.06 2.06
C VAL A 8 4.67 10.37 2.98
N GLU A 9 5.15 9.58 3.95
CA GLU A 9 4.28 8.89 4.90
C GLU A 9 3.43 9.86 5.69
N ASN A 10 4.05 10.89 6.25
CA ASN A 10 3.36 11.82 7.15
C ASN A 10 2.47 12.83 6.42
N LYS A 11 2.91 13.30 5.25
CA LYS A 11 2.23 14.40 4.54
C LYS A 11 1.26 13.94 3.46
N LEU A 12 1.43 12.74 2.95
CA LEU A 12 0.60 12.21 1.86
C LEU A 12 -0.14 10.95 2.23
N ILE A 13 0.55 9.94 2.75
CA ILE A 13 -0.05 8.62 2.98
C ILE A 13 -1.00 8.63 4.17
N LYS A 14 -0.57 9.13 5.32
CA LYS A 14 -1.45 9.17 6.50
C LYS A 14 -2.69 10.02 6.26
N PRO A 15 -2.60 11.22 5.66
CA PRO A 15 -3.79 11.97 5.29
C PRO A 15 -4.68 11.22 4.29
N LEU A 16 -4.10 10.48 3.35
CA LEU A 16 -4.88 9.67 2.42
C LEU A 16 -5.65 8.58 3.15
N LEU A 17 -4.98 7.84 4.05
CA LEU A 17 -5.64 6.79 4.83
C LEU A 17 -6.76 7.35 5.68
N GLU A 18 -6.56 8.52 6.28
CA GLU A 18 -7.60 9.19 7.06
C GLU A 18 -8.79 9.54 6.17
N LYS A 19 -8.54 10.08 4.98
CA LYS A 19 -9.61 10.43 4.04
C LYS A 19 -10.34 9.19 3.54
N LEU A 20 -9.65 8.06 3.44
CA LEU A 20 -10.25 6.77 3.10
C LEU A 20 -11.03 6.15 4.26
N GLY A 21 -10.98 6.76 5.44
CA GLY A 21 -11.76 6.32 6.59
C GLY A 21 -11.01 5.45 7.59
N TYR A 22 -9.69 5.38 7.50
CA TYR A 22 -8.90 4.57 8.44
C TYR A 22 -8.34 5.42 9.56
N THR A 23 -8.44 4.90 10.79
CA THR A 23 -7.80 5.48 11.96
C THR A 23 -6.45 4.78 12.18
N GLU A 24 -5.61 5.37 13.03
CA GLU A 24 -4.31 4.79 13.34
C GLU A 24 -4.40 3.39 13.94
N ASN A 25 -5.53 3.04 14.55
CA ASN A 25 -5.73 1.72 15.12
C ASN A 25 -6.04 0.65 14.07
N GLU A 26 -6.37 1.06 12.86
CA GLU A 26 -6.79 0.14 11.80
C GLU A 26 -5.65 -0.25 10.86
N TYR A 27 -4.48 0.34 11.02
CA TYR A 27 -3.32 -0.05 10.24
C TYR A 27 -2.09 -0.12 11.14
N GLN A 28 -1.13 -0.92 10.71
CA GLN A 28 0.15 -1.03 11.39
C GLN A 28 1.27 -0.62 10.46
N GLN A 29 2.16 0.22 10.95
CA GLN A 29 3.37 0.59 10.22
C GLN A 29 4.46 -0.42 10.52
N GLN A 30 5.16 -0.84 9.48
CA GLN A 30 6.31 -1.74 9.58
C GLN A 30 5.96 -3.04 10.31
N LEU A 31 4.95 -3.75 9.77
CA LEU A 31 4.59 -5.07 10.28
C LEU A 31 5.71 -6.06 9.96
N TYR A 32 6.12 -6.80 10.98
CA TYR A 32 7.15 -7.81 10.85
C TYR A 32 6.54 -9.10 10.28
N ILE A 33 7.04 -9.55 9.12
CA ILE A 33 6.61 -10.81 8.52
C ILE A 33 7.78 -11.76 8.53
N GLU A 34 7.68 -12.84 9.31
CA GLU A 34 8.72 -13.86 9.35
C GLU A 34 8.59 -14.79 8.17
N ILE A 35 9.72 -15.15 7.56
CA ILE A 35 9.78 -16.07 6.43
C ILE A 35 10.53 -17.33 6.84
N GLY A 36 9.78 -18.40 7.11
CA GLY A 36 10.35 -19.70 7.45
C GLY A 36 11.23 -19.64 8.69
N ASN A 37 12.34 -20.39 8.69
CA ASN A 37 13.27 -20.49 9.80
C ASN A 37 14.44 -19.52 9.68
N HIS A 38 14.34 -18.53 8.83
CA HIS A 38 15.42 -17.59 8.60
C HIS A 38 15.26 -16.34 9.46
N ASN A 39 16.38 -15.71 9.79
CA ASN A 39 16.39 -14.44 10.51
C ASN A 39 15.99 -13.27 9.61
N HIS A 40 15.40 -13.57 8.46
CA HIS A 40 14.95 -12.54 7.53
C HIS A 40 13.49 -12.23 7.79
N ALA A 41 13.21 -10.96 7.90
CA ALA A 41 11.84 -10.46 8.00
C ALA A 41 11.58 -9.51 6.86
N LEU A 42 10.38 -9.54 6.33
CA LEU A 42 9.89 -8.54 5.40
C LEU A 42 9.09 -7.54 6.20
N ILE A 43 9.28 -6.26 5.91
CA ILE A 43 8.64 -5.20 6.70
C ILE A 43 7.93 -4.23 5.74
N PRO A 44 6.66 -4.50 5.40
CA PRO A 44 5.89 -3.54 4.62
C PRO A 44 5.68 -2.25 5.42
N ASP A 45 5.64 -1.13 4.73
CA ASP A 45 5.55 0.18 5.40
C ASP A 45 4.21 0.39 6.11
N PHE A 46 3.09 0.02 5.46
CA PHE A 46 1.76 0.11 6.04
C PHE A 46 0.98 -1.15 5.72
N VAL A 47 0.34 -1.73 6.72
CA VAL A 47 -0.53 -2.91 6.55
C VAL A 47 -1.89 -2.56 7.15
N ILE A 48 -2.93 -2.68 6.36
CA ILE A 48 -4.27 -2.23 6.74
C ILE A 48 -5.11 -3.43 7.19
N HIS A 49 -5.70 -3.32 8.36
CA HIS A 49 -6.46 -4.36 9.03
C HIS A 49 -5.67 -5.69 9.11
N PRO A 50 -4.44 -5.65 9.69
CA PRO A 50 -3.66 -6.88 9.79
C PRO A 50 -4.31 -7.85 10.76
N ILE A 51 -4.32 -9.13 10.38
CA ILE A 51 -4.76 -10.22 11.24
C ILE A 51 -3.59 -11.17 11.39
N VAL A 52 -3.11 -11.30 12.62
CA VAL A 52 -1.97 -12.16 12.93
C VAL A 52 -2.44 -13.29 13.83
N THR A 53 -2.48 -14.49 13.29
CA THR A 53 -2.80 -15.69 14.05
C THR A 53 -1.60 -16.63 13.95
N SER A 54 -1.56 -17.67 14.81
CA SER A 54 -0.44 -18.58 14.83
C SER A 54 -0.21 -19.19 13.44
N GLY A 55 0.98 -18.90 12.88
CA GLY A 55 1.38 -19.43 11.58
C GLY A 55 0.70 -18.81 10.38
N HIS A 56 -0.07 -17.73 10.55
CA HIS A 56 -0.79 -17.11 9.44
C HIS A 56 -0.96 -15.61 9.66
N GLN A 57 -0.68 -14.83 8.64
CA GLN A 57 -0.88 -13.39 8.64
C GLN A 57 -1.67 -12.99 7.41
N SER A 58 -2.61 -12.07 7.57
CA SER A 58 -3.41 -11.56 6.46
C SER A 58 -3.70 -10.07 6.66
N ALA A 59 -4.13 -9.41 5.59
CA ALA A 59 -4.46 -8.00 5.62
C ALA A 59 -5.42 -7.67 4.48
N ASP A 60 -6.14 -6.54 4.60
CA ASP A 60 -7.01 -6.08 3.51
C ASP A 60 -6.18 -5.58 2.33
N PHE A 61 -5.20 -4.75 2.61
CA PHE A 61 -4.22 -4.31 1.63
C PHE A 61 -2.97 -3.81 2.35
N LEU A 62 -1.91 -3.60 1.58
CA LEU A 62 -0.70 -3.01 2.12
C LEU A 62 -0.25 -1.85 1.22
N LEU A 63 0.59 -1.02 1.78
CA LEU A 63 1.09 0.14 1.07
C LEU A 63 2.58 0.28 1.30
N GLU A 64 3.33 0.40 0.20
CA GLU A 64 4.75 0.68 0.22
C GLU A 64 5.00 2.15 -0.08
N ALA A 65 5.78 2.80 0.76
CA ALA A 65 6.13 4.20 0.61
C ALA A 65 7.51 4.34 -0.02
N LYS A 66 7.61 5.24 -0.98
CA LYS A 66 8.89 5.65 -1.55
C LYS A 66 8.94 7.16 -1.55
N CYS A 67 10.12 7.74 -1.34
CA CYS A 67 10.25 9.19 -1.39
C CYS A 67 9.95 9.69 -2.79
N SER A 68 10.55 9.03 -3.78
CA SER A 68 10.42 9.41 -5.19
C SER A 68 10.55 8.18 -6.07
N ILE A 69 9.81 8.19 -7.17
CA ILE A 69 9.90 7.14 -8.19
C ILE A 69 10.15 7.84 -9.54
N PRO A 70 11.42 8.14 -9.84
CA PRO A 70 11.75 8.96 -11.03
C PRO A 70 11.77 8.18 -12.34
N SER A 71 11.68 6.86 -12.33
CA SER A 71 11.77 6.07 -13.54
C SER A 71 10.81 4.89 -13.53
N THR A 72 10.51 4.39 -14.74
CA THR A 72 9.67 3.20 -14.91
C THR A 72 10.28 1.96 -14.24
N ILE A 73 11.61 1.83 -14.30
CA ILE A 73 12.30 0.70 -13.70
C ILE A 73 12.10 0.71 -12.17
N GLN A 74 12.27 1.86 -11.54
CA GLN A 74 12.08 1.98 -10.09
C GLN A 74 10.62 1.76 -9.69
N LEU A 75 9.68 2.19 -10.54
CA LEU A 75 8.27 1.94 -10.30
C LEU A 75 7.97 0.45 -10.32
N GLU A 76 8.48 -0.28 -11.31
CA GLU A 76 8.27 -1.73 -11.40
C GLU A 76 8.91 -2.47 -10.22
N GLU A 77 10.07 -2.03 -9.78
CA GLU A 77 10.70 -2.61 -8.58
C GLU A 77 9.85 -2.40 -7.33
N ALA A 78 9.31 -1.20 -7.14
CA ALA A 78 8.43 -0.90 -6.01
C ALA A 78 7.14 -1.70 -6.07
N LYS A 79 6.53 -1.80 -7.25
CA LYS A 79 5.33 -2.61 -7.44
C LYS A 79 5.59 -4.09 -7.13
N ASN A 80 6.71 -4.63 -7.62
CA ASN A 80 7.06 -6.02 -7.38
C ASN A 80 7.27 -6.31 -5.89
N GLN A 81 7.90 -5.38 -5.18
CA GLN A 81 8.07 -5.50 -3.74
C GLN A 81 6.71 -5.53 -3.02
N ALA A 82 5.83 -4.60 -3.37
CA ALA A 82 4.50 -4.53 -2.77
C ALA A 82 3.67 -5.77 -3.09
N ARG A 83 3.76 -6.27 -4.33
CA ARG A 83 3.06 -7.49 -4.76
C ARG A 83 3.55 -8.71 -3.99
N GLY A 84 4.86 -8.79 -3.73
CA GLY A 84 5.42 -9.86 -2.93
C GLY A 84 4.86 -9.87 -1.51
N TYR A 85 4.76 -8.71 -0.89
CA TYR A 85 4.15 -8.59 0.44
C TYR A 85 2.67 -8.97 0.41
N ALA A 86 1.94 -8.52 -0.62
CA ALA A 86 0.53 -8.85 -0.75
C ALA A 86 0.29 -10.35 -0.84
N LYS A 87 1.17 -11.05 -1.55
CA LYS A 87 1.09 -12.50 -1.67
C LYS A 87 1.28 -13.17 -0.31
N LEU A 88 2.26 -12.70 0.46
CA LEU A 88 2.53 -13.26 1.80
C LEU A 88 1.40 -12.96 2.79
N LEU A 89 0.77 -11.80 2.66
CA LEU A 89 -0.32 -11.38 3.55
C LEU A 89 -1.69 -11.76 3.03
N ASN A 90 -1.74 -12.47 1.91
CA ASN A 90 -3.01 -12.85 1.28
C ASN A 90 -3.91 -11.64 1.05
N ALA A 91 -3.31 -10.51 0.72
CA ALA A 91 -4.03 -9.25 0.50
C ALA A 91 -4.47 -9.14 -0.95
N LYS A 92 -5.67 -8.63 -1.15
CA LYS A 92 -6.25 -8.49 -2.48
C LYS A 92 -5.57 -7.37 -3.28
N TYR A 93 -5.17 -6.30 -2.61
CA TYR A 93 -4.57 -5.15 -3.26
C TYR A 93 -3.21 -4.83 -2.66
N SER A 94 -2.31 -4.33 -3.51
CA SER A 94 -1.05 -3.75 -3.08
C SER A 94 -0.97 -2.33 -3.63
N VAL A 95 -0.44 -1.42 -2.83
CA VAL A 95 -0.38 0.00 -3.15
C VAL A 95 1.06 0.49 -3.04
N VAL A 96 1.49 1.27 -4.02
CA VAL A 96 2.75 1.99 -3.96
C VAL A 96 2.41 3.48 -3.93
N ALA A 97 3.01 4.22 -3.03
CA ALA A 97 2.80 5.67 -2.93
C ALA A 97 4.15 6.39 -2.83
N ALA A 98 4.28 7.46 -3.58
CA ALA A 98 5.47 8.31 -3.59
C ALA A 98 5.02 9.75 -3.84
N LYS A 99 5.96 10.68 -3.86
CA LYS A 99 5.59 12.08 -4.14
C LYS A 99 4.94 12.25 -5.50
N GLU A 100 5.20 11.34 -6.45
CA GLU A 100 4.62 11.41 -7.80
C GLU A 100 3.18 10.91 -7.87
N GLY A 101 2.75 10.08 -6.94
CA GLY A 101 1.39 9.58 -6.97
C GLY A 101 1.19 8.26 -6.25
N VAL A 102 0.08 7.61 -6.61
CA VAL A 102 -0.36 6.35 -6.01
C VAL A 102 -0.67 5.36 -7.13
N TRP A 103 -0.20 4.13 -6.96
CA TRP A 103 -0.42 3.03 -7.92
C TRP A 103 -1.00 1.85 -7.17
N ILE A 104 -2.10 1.29 -7.69
CA ILE A 104 -2.76 0.13 -7.08
C ILE A 104 -2.72 -1.04 -8.03
N SER A 105 -2.33 -2.19 -7.49
CA SER A 105 -2.36 -3.47 -8.20
C SER A 105 -3.30 -4.43 -7.47
N GLN A 106 -3.97 -5.29 -8.22
CA GLN A 106 -4.86 -6.31 -7.68
C GLN A 106 -4.24 -7.69 -7.90
N ALA A 107 -4.23 -8.50 -6.85
CA ALA A 107 -3.79 -9.89 -6.95
C ALA A 107 -4.90 -10.74 -7.57
N LYS A 108 -4.54 -11.52 -8.57
CA LYS A 108 -5.39 -12.54 -9.19
C LYS A 108 -4.78 -13.90 -8.87
N ASP A 109 -5.46 -14.98 -9.20
CA ASP A 109 -5.00 -16.33 -8.88
C ASP A 109 -3.60 -16.62 -9.43
N ASP A 110 -3.36 -16.27 -10.70
CA ASP A 110 -2.12 -16.59 -11.38
C ASP A 110 -1.24 -15.39 -11.69
N TYR A 111 -1.73 -14.16 -11.48
CA TYR A 111 -1.00 -12.96 -11.88
C TYR A 111 -1.45 -11.74 -11.09
N THR A 112 -0.75 -10.65 -11.26
CA THR A 112 -1.09 -9.37 -10.65
C THR A 112 -1.43 -8.38 -11.76
N LYS A 113 -2.46 -7.59 -11.55
CA LYS A 113 -2.94 -6.62 -12.53
C LYS A 113 -2.86 -5.21 -11.98
N ASP A 114 -2.28 -4.30 -12.75
CA ASP A 114 -2.34 -2.87 -12.45
C ASP A 114 -3.77 -2.39 -12.68
N ILE A 115 -4.32 -1.66 -11.70
CA ILE A 115 -5.72 -1.23 -11.78
C ILE A 115 -5.85 0.27 -11.89
N LEU A 116 -5.23 1.01 -10.98
CA LEU A 116 -5.34 2.47 -10.92
C LEU A 116 -3.97 3.10 -10.72
N ALA A 117 -3.82 4.29 -11.28
CA ALA A 117 -2.67 5.14 -11.04
C ALA A 117 -3.12 6.58 -11.09
N PHE A 118 -2.85 7.34 -10.02
CA PHE A 118 -3.22 8.74 -9.94
C PHE A 118 -2.09 9.55 -9.34
N SER A 119 -1.89 10.76 -9.88
CA SER A 119 -1.07 11.75 -9.19
C SER A 119 -1.87 12.31 -8.00
N TRP A 120 -1.19 12.98 -7.08
CA TRP A 120 -1.89 13.58 -5.94
C TRP A 120 -2.83 14.69 -6.37
N VAL A 121 -2.49 15.42 -7.45
CA VAL A 121 -3.37 16.43 -8.02
C VAL A 121 -4.64 15.78 -8.55
N GLU A 122 -4.49 14.67 -9.28
CA GLU A 122 -5.64 13.93 -9.80
C GLU A 122 -6.55 13.41 -8.69
N LEU A 123 -5.98 13.02 -7.56
CA LEU A 123 -6.76 12.53 -6.42
C LEU A 123 -7.56 13.60 -5.71
N LYS A 124 -7.31 14.88 -5.99
CA LYS A 124 -8.14 15.96 -5.47
C LYS A 124 -9.50 16.04 -6.15
N HIS A 125 -9.65 15.42 -7.32
CA HIS A 125 -10.93 15.33 -8.00
C HIS A 125 -11.77 14.24 -7.37
N GLU A 126 -13.02 14.55 -7.06
CA GLU A 126 -13.91 13.61 -6.36
C GLU A 126 -14.11 12.31 -7.11
N ASP A 127 -14.23 12.36 -8.43
CA ASP A 127 -14.43 11.15 -9.24
C ASP A 127 -13.25 10.20 -9.13
N ASN A 128 -12.04 10.74 -9.16
CA ASN A 128 -10.83 9.93 -9.05
C ASN A 128 -10.69 9.34 -7.65
N PHE A 129 -10.92 10.15 -6.64
CA PHE A 129 -10.89 9.67 -5.26
C PHE A 129 -11.95 8.60 -5.02
N PHE A 130 -13.14 8.77 -5.61
CA PHE A 130 -14.21 7.79 -5.50
C PHE A 130 -13.80 6.43 -6.08
N GLN A 131 -13.12 6.43 -7.23
CA GLN A 131 -12.61 5.19 -7.83
C GLN A 131 -11.63 4.49 -6.89
N LEU A 132 -10.74 5.25 -6.27
CA LEU A 132 -9.79 4.72 -5.30
C LEU A 132 -10.52 4.16 -4.08
N SER A 133 -11.47 4.92 -3.56
CA SER A 133 -12.22 4.57 -2.36
C SER A 133 -13.05 3.31 -2.55
N LYS A 134 -13.56 3.06 -3.76
CA LYS A 134 -14.31 1.84 -4.06
C LYS A 134 -13.45 0.59 -3.92
N LEU A 135 -12.15 0.70 -4.10
CA LEU A 135 -11.24 -0.44 -4.01
C LEU A 135 -10.70 -0.61 -2.60
N ILE A 136 -10.23 0.47 -2.00
CA ILE A 136 -9.48 0.41 -0.74
C ILE A 136 -10.05 1.30 0.36
N GLY A 137 -11.22 1.90 0.17
CA GLY A 137 -11.86 2.70 1.21
C GLY A 137 -12.38 1.84 2.34
N ASN A 138 -12.35 2.40 3.56
CA ASN A 138 -12.86 1.71 4.74
C ASN A 138 -14.39 1.78 4.75
N GLY A 139 -15.02 0.62 4.89
CA GLY A 139 -16.48 0.55 4.88
C GLY A 139 -17.08 0.55 3.49
N LYS A 140 -16.32 0.86 2.48
CA LYS A 140 -16.71 0.79 1.07
C LYS A 140 -18.08 1.40 0.78
N VAL A 141 -18.25 2.57 1.24
CA VAL A 141 -19.49 3.29 1.03
C VAL A 141 -19.64 3.68 -0.42
#